data_d18e0090f02c9195e2e559400bc4f083
#
_entry.id   d18e0090f02c9195e2e559400bc4f083
#
_cell.length_a   1.000
_cell.length_b   1.000
_cell.length_c   1.000
_cell.angle_alpha   90.00
_cell.angle_beta   90.00
_cell.angle_gamma   90.00
#
_symmetry.space_group_name_H-M   'P 1'
#
loop_
_entity.id
_entity.type
_entity.pdbx_description
1 polymer ?
#
loop_
_entity_poly.entity_id
_entity_poly.type
_entity_poly.pdbx_seq_one_letter_code
_entity_poly.pdbx_strand_id
1 'polypeptide(L)'
;ETLSNPGMSVLDIEKFARIAHNHGVPLIVDNTFATPINCRPFEWGADIVTHSTTKYMDGHATSVGGAVVDSGNFDWDAHADKFPGLTTPDESYHGLTYTKAFGKMAYMTKATAQLMRDLGSIQAPMNAFLLNLGLETLHLRMPQHCKNAQQVAEWLEANEQVAWVNFPGLKSNKYYELAQKYMPNGTCGVIAFGLKGSREDAIRFMDNLKMICIVTHVADARTCVPVSYTHLTLPTI
;
A
#
# COMPACT_ATOMS: atom_id res chain seq x y z
N GLU A 1 -4.98 2.66 -3.68
CA GLU A 1 -4.22 1.53 -3.14
C GLU A 1 -4.28 0.36 -4.09
N THR A 2 -3.18 -0.39 -4.26
CA THR A 2 -3.16 -1.66 -5.00
C THR A 2 -4.12 -2.66 -4.38
N LEU A 3 -4.07 -2.75 -3.05
CA LEU A 3 -4.97 -3.51 -2.18
C LEU A 3 -5.52 -2.58 -1.11
N SER A 4 -6.83 -2.39 -1.09
CA SER A 4 -7.46 -1.47 -0.13
C SER A 4 -7.51 -2.05 1.28
N ASN A 5 -7.41 -1.18 2.29
CA ASN A 5 -7.49 -1.51 3.70
C ASN A 5 -8.74 -0.86 4.33
N PRO A 6 -9.65 -1.63 4.94
CA PRO A 6 -9.67 -3.08 5.16
C PRO A 6 -10.41 -3.88 4.07
N GLY A 7 -10.92 -3.22 3.06
CA GLY A 7 -11.86 -3.80 2.09
C GLY A 7 -11.25 -4.85 1.15
N MET A 8 -9.92 -5.01 1.15
CA MET A 8 -9.17 -5.97 0.32
C MET A 8 -9.57 -5.93 -1.17
N SER A 9 -10.04 -4.77 -1.64
CA SER A 9 -10.34 -4.56 -3.05
C SER A 9 -9.06 -4.45 -3.85
N VAL A 10 -9.01 -5.06 -5.03
CA VAL A 10 -7.87 -4.95 -5.94
C VAL A 10 -8.16 -3.87 -6.97
N LEU A 11 -7.25 -2.92 -7.10
CA LEU A 11 -7.33 -1.85 -8.10
C LEU A 11 -7.04 -2.41 -9.50
N ASP A 12 -7.88 -2.09 -10.48
CA ASP A 12 -7.55 -2.29 -11.89
C ASP A 12 -6.62 -1.13 -12.36
N ILE A 13 -5.32 -1.32 -12.15
CA ILE A 13 -4.30 -0.27 -12.32
C ILE A 13 -4.31 0.27 -13.74
N GLU A 14 -4.31 -0.59 -14.77
CA GLU A 14 -4.32 -0.16 -16.17
C GLU A 14 -5.54 0.67 -16.54
N LYS A 15 -6.72 0.26 -16.03
CA LYS A 15 -7.95 1.00 -16.28
C LYS A 15 -7.91 2.38 -15.66
N PHE A 16 -7.44 2.48 -14.42
CA PHE A 16 -7.32 3.76 -13.72
C PHE A 16 -6.22 4.64 -14.32
N ALA A 17 -5.08 4.07 -14.73
CA ALA A 17 -4.03 4.79 -15.44
C ALA A 17 -4.57 5.43 -16.74
N ARG A 18 -5.26 4.63 -17.55
CA ARG A 18 -5.87 5.14 -18.77
C ARG A 18 -6.88 6.26 -18.51
N ILE A 19 -7.71 6.14 -17.47
CA ILE A 19 -8.67 7.19 -17.11
C ILE A 19 -7.92 8.46 -16.67
N ALA A 20 -6.92 8.34 -15.79
CA ALA A 20 -6.13 9.45 -15.31
C ALA A 20 -5.43 10.18 -16.47
N HIS A 21 -4.76 9.45 -17.34
CA HIS A 21 -4.03 9.99 -18.50
C HIS A 21 -4.97 10.65 -19.52
N ASN A 22 -6.15 10.08 -19.77
CA ASN A 22 -7.17 10.72 -20.61
C ASN A 22 -7.64 12.08 -20.07
N HIS A 23 -7.50 12.27 -18.78
CA HIS A 23 -7.77 13.56 -18.12
C HIS A 23 -6.52 14.39 -17.88
N GLY A 24 -5.35 13.99 -18.40
CA GLY A 24 -4.08 14.72 -18.26
C GLY A 24 -3.64 14.87 -16.80
N VAL A 25 -3.84 13.84 -15.99
CA VAL A 25 -3.36 13.78 -14.59
C VAL A 25 -2.61 12.47 -14.35
N PRO A 26 -1.59 12.47 -13.46
CA PRO A 26 -0.85 11.25 -13.13
C PRO A 26 -1.69 10.31 -12.27
N LEU A 27 -1.45 9.01 -12.40
CA LEU A 27 -1.95 8.01 -11.44
C LEU A 27 -0.92 7.79 -10.33
N ILE A 28 -1.31 8.09 -9.10
CA ILE A 28 -0.54 7.78 -7.88
C ILE A 28 -1.16 6.54 -7.23
N VAL A 29 -0.33 5.53 -6.95
CA VAL A 29 -0.78 4.27 -6.35
C VAL A 29 -0.05 4.03 -5.03
N ASP A 30 -0.80 3.88 -3.95
CA ASP A 30 -0.25 3.34 -2.70
C ASP A 30 -0.09 1.82 -2.84
N ASN A 31 1.14 1.35 -2.80
CA ASN A 31 1.50 -0.06 -2.99
C ASN A 31 2.00 -0.72 -1.68
N THR A 32 1.56 -0.19 -0.55
CA THR A 32 2.04 -0.61 0.78
C THR A 32 1.83 -2.11 1.04
N PHE A 33 0.63 -2.64 0.77
CA PHE A 33 0.32 -4.04 1.09
C PHE A 33 0.92 -5.05 0.10
N ALA A 34 0.93 -4.72 -1.17
CA ALA A 34 1.53 -5.59 -2.17
C ALA A 34 3.06 -5.57 -2.11
N THR A 35 3.67 -4.45 -1.75
CA THR A 35 5.09 -4.17 -1.85
C THR A 35 5.61 -4.33 -3.29
N PRO A 36 6.82 -3.89 -3.64
CA PRO A 36 7.36 -4.13 -4.98
C PRO A 36 7.69 -5.61 -5.26
N ILE A 37 7.59 -6.48 -4.24
CA ILE A 37 7.78 -7.93 -4.41
C ILE A 37 6.58 -8.56 -5.13
N ASN A 38 5.36 -8.16 -4.76
CA ASN A 38 4.14 -8.76 -5.32
C ASN A 38 3.55 -7.97 -6.48
N CYS A 39 3.68 -6.62 -6.46
CA CYS A 39 3.17 -5.75 -7.51
C CYS A 39 4.13 -4.60 -7.79
N ARG A 40 4.35 -4.31 -9.07
CA ARG A 40 5.11 -3.15 -9.55
C ARG A 40 4.20 -2.27 -10.42
N PRO A 41 3.48 -1.31 -9.82
CA PRO A 41 2.45 -0.54 -10.51
C PRO A 41 2.92 0.22 -11.76
N PHE A 42 4.21 0.54 -11.85
CA PHE A 42 4.78 1.18 -13.05
C PHE A 42 4.68 0.32 -14.31
N GLU A 43 4.73 -1.01 -14.17
CA GLU A 43 4.55 -1.93 -15.31
C GLU A 43 3.12 -1.90 -15.87
N TRP A 44 2.19 -1.29 -15.11
CA TRP A 44 0.77 -1.21 -15.41
C TRP A 44 0.28 0.24 -15.63
N GLY A 45 1.21 1.19 -15.80
CA GLY A 45 0.92 2.56 -16.16
C GLY A 45 0.73 3.54 -15.00
N ALA A 46 1.02 3.16 -13.76
CA ALA A 46 1.12 4.14 -12.68
C ALA A 46 2.32 5.07 -12.91
N ASP A 47 2.19 6.33 -12.51
CA ASP A 47 3.23 7.34 -12.67
C ASP A 47 4.05 7.50 -11.39
N ILE A 48 3.37 7.47 -10.25
CA ILE A 48 3.97 7.64 -8.93
C ILE A 48 3.47 6.51 -8.04
N VAL A 49 4.37 5.95 -7.23
CA VAL A 49 4.04 4.92 -6.25
C VAL A 49 4.44 5.41 -4.87
N THR A 50 3.53 5.24 -3.90
CA THR A 50 3.79 5.52 -2.50
C THR A 50 3.82 4.24 -1.69
N HIS A 51 4.56 4.26 -0.59
CA HIS A 51 4.59 3.19 0.39
C HIS A 51 4.60 3.77 1.80
N SER A 52 3.77 3.23 2.69
CA SER A 52 4.03 3.33 4.11
C SER A 52 5.15 2.33 4.45
N THR A 53 6.37 2.83 4.62
CA THR A 53 7.52 1.98 4.99
C THR A 53 7.37 1.42 6.40
N THR A 54 6.47 1.99 7.21
CA THR A 54 6.03 1.51 8.52
C THR A 54 5.58 0.04 8.52
N LYS A 55 5.11 -0.47 7.37
CA LYS A 55 4.43 -1.77 7.23
C LYS A 55 5.43 -2.87 6.84
N TYR A 56 5.15 -3.65 5.83
CA TYR A 56 5.99 -4.76 5.40
C TYR A 56 7.45 -4.41 5.09
N MET A 57 7.73 -3.18 4.64
CA MET A 57 9.10 -2.79 4.32
C MET A 57 9.99 -2.78 5.55
N ASP A 58 9.56 -2.15 6.64
CA ASP A 58 10.19 -2.28 7.96
C ASP A 58 9.98 -3.69 8.52
N GLY A 59 8.74 -4.17 8.54
CA GLY A 59 8.34 -5.53 8.91
C GLY A 59 8.47 -5.88 10.39
N HIS A 60 8.90 -4.94 11.23
CA HIS A 60 9.18 -5.18 12.65
C HIS A 60 8.47 -4.20 13.59
N ALA A 61 7.65 -3.29 13.02
CA ALA A 61 6.96 -2.24 13.76
C ALA A 61 7.94 -1.35 14.59
N THR A 62 9.11 -1.08 14.04
CA THR A 62 10.19 -0.35 14.75
C THR A 62 10.14 1.15 14.48
N SER A 63 9.65 1.57 13.32
CA SER A 63 9.63 2.98 12.95
C SER A 63 8.49 3.34 12.02
N VAL A 64 8.07 4.60 12.08
CA VAL A 64 7.10 5.19 11.15
C VAL A 64 7.87 5.87 10.02
N GLY A 65 7.44 5.64 8.79
CA GLY A 65 8.06 6.27 7.62
C GLY A 65 7.26 6.07 6.34
N GLY A 66 7.71 6.72 5.29
CA GLY A 66 7.11 6.64 3.96
C GLY A 66 8.16 6.73 2.87
N ALA A 67 7.80 6.25 1.69
CA ALA A 67 8.59 6.41 0.48
C ALA A 67 7.70 6.82 -0.68
N VAL A 68 8.22 7.70 -1.52
CA VAL A 68 7.60 8.10 -2.78
C VAL A 68 8.57 7.74 -3.89
N VAL A 69 8.08 7.07 -4.92
CA VAL A 69 8.86 6.67 -6.10
C VAL A 69 8.16 7.22 -7.33
N ASP A 70 8.90 7.93 -8.17
CA ASP A 70 8.41 8.51 -9.42
C ASP A 70 8.97 7.71 -10.60
N SER A 71 8.12 7.35 -11.55
CA SER A 71 8.55 6.71 -12.81
C SER A 71 9.34 7.67 -13.70
N GLY A 72 9.10 8.98 -13.55
CA GLY A 72 9.63 10.03 -14.45
C GLY A 72 9.02 9.99 -15.85
N ASN A 73 7.89 9.30 -16.04
CA ASN A 73 7.28 9.11 -17.36
C ASN A 73 6.09 10.04 -17.64
N PHE A 74 5.49 10.66 -16.61
CA PHE A 74 4.39 11.58 -16.82
C PHE A 74 4.88 12.89 -17.44
N ASP A 75 4.25 13.31 -18.53
CA ASP A 75 4.59 14.54 -19.24
C ASP A 75 3.91 15.76 -18.60
N TRP A 76 4.60 16.36 -17.64
CA TRP A 76 4.11 17.53 -16.92
C TRP A 76 3.92 18.75 -17.84
N ASP A 77 4.79 18.93 -18.85
CA ASP A 77 4.73 20.06 -19.75
C ASP A 77 3.56 19.97 -20.72
N ALA A 78 3.15 18.77 -21.14
CA ALA A 78 1.94 18.55 -21.94
C ALA A 78 0.66 18.99 -21.22
N HIS A 79 0.70 19.08 -19.89
CA HIS A 79 -0.43 19.44 -19.02
C HIS A 79 -0.07 20.61 -18.10
N ALA A 80 0.71 21.56 -18.60
CA ALA A 80 1.28 22.67 -17.82
C ALA A 80 0.23 23.53 -17.10
N ASP A 81 -0.94 23.68 -17.71
CA ASP A 81 -2.09 24.40 -17.13
C ASP A 81 -2.55 23.81 -15.79
N LYS A 82 -2.38 22.51 -15.60
CA LYS A 82 -2.76 21.80 -14.37
C LYS A 82 -1.65 21.74 -13.33
N PHE A 83 -0.41 21.85 -13.78
CA PHE A 83 0.77 21.69 -12.91
C PHE A 83 1.71 22.88 -12.92
N PRO A 84 1.21 24.11 -12.70
CA PRO A 84 2.05 25.32 -12.74
C PRO A 84 3.21 25.25 -11.74
N GLY A 85 3.05 24.57 -10.60
CA GLY A 85 4.11 24.42 -9.62
C GLY A 85 5.37 23.69 -10.12
N LEU A 86 5.29 22.96 -11.25
CA LEU A 86 6.44 22.30 -11.87
C LEU A 86 6.88 22.96 -13.18
N THR A 87 5.95 23.61 -13.88
CA THR A 87 6.09 24.06 -15.28
C THR A 87 6.26 25.56 -15.44
N THR A 88 6.08 26.33 -14.36
CA THR A 88 6.32 27.80 -14.34
C THR A 88 7.51 28.15 -13.44
N PRO A 89 8.11 29.37 -13.61
CA PRO A 89 9.18 29.83 -12.74
C PRO A 89 8.76 29.85 -11.26
N ASP A 90 9.61 29.28 -10.40
CA ASP A 90 9.44 29.26 -8.94
C ASP A 90 10.30 30.35 -8.31
N GLU A 91 9.67 31.41 -7.79
CA GLU A 91 10.36 32.55 -7.18
C GLU A 91 11.16 32.16 -5.93
N SER A 92 10.74 31.12 -5.20
CA SER A 92 11.49 30.60 -4.03
C SER A 92 12.81 29.95 -4.42
N TYR A 93 13.00 29.66 -5.71
CA TYR A 93 14.21 29.11 -6.31
C TYR A 93 14.72 30.00 -7.46
N HIS A 94 14.67 31.32 -7.28
CA HIS A 94 15.25 32.30 -8.20
C HIS A 94 14.69 32.19 -9.64
N GLY A 95 13.42 31.87 -9.80
CA GLY A 95 12.77 31.75 -11.10
C GLY A 95 13.05 30.43 -11.83
N LEU A 96 13.54 29.42 -11.15
CA LEU A 96 13.78 28.09 -11.73
C LEU A 96 12.45 27.44 -12.13
N THR A 97 12.39 26.83 -13.32
CA THR A 97 11.31 25.96 -13.76
C THR A 97 11.75 24.49 -13.65
N TYR A 98 11.09 23.70 -12.80
CA TYR A 98 11.55 22.36 -12.45
C TYR A 98 11.61 21.41 -13.66
N THR A 99 10.58 21.41 -14.52
CA THR A 99 10.57 20.54 -15.71
C THR A 99 11.69 20.86 -16.68
N LYS A 100 12.03 22.14 -16.86
CA LYS A 100 13.12 22.57 -17.74
C LYS A 100 14.49 22.26 -17.15
N ALA A 101 14.65 22.42 -15.85
CA ALA A 101 15.93 22.23 -15.19
C ALA A 101 16.27 20.75 -14.91
N PHE A 102 15.26 19.93 -14.60
CA PHE A 102 15.46 18.57 -14.11
C PHE A 102 14.76 17.50 -14.95
N GLY A 103 13.96 17.85 -15.95
CA GLY A 103 13.27 16.91 -16.83
C GLY A 103 12.49 15.86 -16.05
N LYS A 104 12.81 14.59 -16.23
CA LYS A 104 12.16 13.45 -15.55
C LYS A 104 12.27 13.47 -14.02
N MET A 105 13.22 14.20 -13.47
CA MET A 105 13.42 14.34 -12.03
C MET A 105 12.67 15.53 -11.42
N ALA A 106 11.90 16.28 -12.20
CA ALA A 106 11.26 17.52 -11.78
C ALA A 106 10.39 17.34 -10.53
N TYR A 107 9.53 16.31 -10.52
CA TYR A 107 8.64 16.02 -9.41
C TYR A 107 9.43 15.69 -8.13
N MET A 108 10.36 14.75 -8.20
CA MET A 108 11.14 14.35 -7.03
C MET A 108 12.08 15.46 -6.55
N THR A 109 12.63 16.25 -7.47
CA THR A 109 13.47 17.39 -7.07
C THR A 109 12.65 18.42 -6.32
N LYS A 110 11.46 18.80 -6.80
CA LYS A 110 10.58 19.72 -6.07
C LYS A 110 10.14 19.15 -4.72
N ALA A 111 9.73 17.90 -4.71
CA ALA A 111 9.31 17.22 -3.46
C ALA A 111 10.44 17.24 -2.41
N THR A 112 11.67 17.00 -2.80
CA THR A 112 12.82 16.91 -1.90
C THR A 112 13.38 18.28 -1.56
N ALA A 113 13.71 19.08 -2.57
CA ALA A 113 14.43 20.35 -2.40
C ALA A 113 13.57 21.46 -1.79
N GLN A 114 12.25 21.44 -2.03
CA GLN A 114 11.34 22.44 -1.51
C GLN A 114 10.43 21.87 -0.42
N LEU A 115 9.55 20.94 -0.76
CA LEU A 115 8.48 20.50 0.19
C LEU A 115 9.05 19.79 1.41
N MET A 116 9.93 18.81 1.22
CA MET A 116 10.52 18.07 2.34
C MET A 116 11.42 18.99 3.19
N ARG A 117 12.22 19.85 2.54
CA ARG A 117 13.06 20.84 3.24
C ARG A 117 12.23 21.78 4.09
N ASP A 118 11.15 22.35 3.53
CA ASP A 118 10.36 23.41 4.18
C ASP A 118 9.47 22.83 5.28
N LEU A 119 8.90 21.64 5.08
CA LEU A 119 8.04 20.97 6.05
C LEU A 119 8.84 20.17 7.10
N GLY A 120 10.11 19.86 6.85
CA GLY A 120 10.94 19.06 7.73
C GLY A 120 10.53 17.59 7.83
N SER A 121 9.73 17.09 6.89
CA SER A 121 9.22 15.70 6.87
C SER A 121 10.30 14.73 6.40
N ILE A 122 11.35 14.56 7.19
CA ILE A 122 12.48 13.68 6.90
C ILE A 122 12.57 12.56 7.92
N GLN A 123 12.92 11.37 7.47
CA GLN A 123 13.13 10.22 8.33
C GLN A 123 14.44 10.38 9.12
N ALA A 124 14.42 10.07 10.44
CA ALA A 124 15.64 10.06 11.24
C ALA A 124 16.62 9.01 10.71
N PRO A 125 17.95 9.27 10.76
CA PRO A 125 18.95 8.33 10.23
C PRO A 125 18.86 6.92 10.83
N MET A 126 18.57 6.80 12.12
CA MET A 126 18.37 5.50 12.78
C MET A 126 17.16 4.77 12.20
N ASN A 127 16.06 5.47 11.95
CA ASN A 127 14.86 4.86 11.35
C ASN A 127 15.12 4.42 9.90
N ALA A 128 15.92 5.19 9.15
CA ALA A 128 16.34 4.80 7.81
C ALA A 128 17.25 3.55 7.83
N PHE A 129 18.12 3.43 8.82
CA PHE A 129 18.94 2.24 9.03
C PHE A 129 18.07 1.01 9.35
N LEU A 130 17.12 1.12 10.26
CA LEU A 130 16.18 0.04 10.59
C LEU A 130 15.34 -0.39 9.38
N LEU A 131 14.88 0.57 8.59
CA LEU A 131 14.17 0.29 7.35
C LEU A 131 15.05 -0.50 6.36
N ASN A 132 16.33 -0.13 6.21
CA ASN A 132 17.25 -0.87 5.35
C ASN A 132 17.40 -2.33 5.79
N LEU A 133 17.52 -2.59 7.10
CA LEU A 133 17.54 -3.96 7.61
C LEU A 133 16.24 -4.72 7.28
N GLY A 134 15.09 -4.06 7.39
CA GLY A 134 13.81 -4.64 6.99
C GLY A 134 13.76 -4.98 5.50
N LEU A 135 14.27 -4.09 4.64
CA LEU A 135 14.29 -4.29 3.18
C LEU A 135 15.18 -5.47 2.75
N GLU A 136 16.29 -5.74 3.47
CA GLU A 136 17.18 -6.87 3.15
C GLU A 136 16.46 -8.22 3.17
N THR A 137 15.42 -8.37 3.99
CA THR A 137 14.66 -9.62 4.11
C THR A 137 13.27 -9.58 3.45
N LEU A 138 12.89 -8.46 2.86
CA LEU A 138 11.54 -8.28 2.31
C LEU A 138 11.17 -9.34 1.27
N HIS A 139 12.11 -9.68 0.40
CA HIS A 139 11.93 -10.68 -0.66
C HIS A 139 11.75 -12.13 -0.13
N LEU A 140 12.15 -12.40 1.11
CA LEU A 140 11.92 -13.67 1.80
C LEU A 140 10.61 -13.63 2.60
N ARG A 141 10.35 -12.51 3.28
CA ARG A 141 9.17 -12.38 4.14
C ARG A 141 7.86 -12.32 3.34
N MET A 142 7.83 -11.56 2.24
CA MET A 142 6.58 -11.40 1.47
C MET A 142 6.03 -12.71 0.91
N PRO A 143 6.81 -13.58 0.24
CA PRO A 143 6.33 -14.90 -0.17
C PRO A 143 5.80 -15.74 0.98
N GLN A 144 6.48 -15.70 2.14
CA GLN A 144 6.03 -16.44 3.31
C GLN A 144 4.73 -15.88 3.89
N HIS A 145 4.58 -14.56 3.96
CA HIS A 145 3.31 -13.91 4.36
C HIS A 145 2.16 -14.33 3.44
N CYS A 146 2.37 -14.29 2.13
CA CYS A 146 1.35 -14.67 1.15
C CYS A 146 0.96 -16.14 1.27
N LYS A 147 1.95 -17.03 1.43
CA LYS A 147 1.71 -18.46 1.63
C LYS A 147 0.91 -18.72 2.90
N ASN A 148 1.29 -18.10 4.00
CA ASN A 148 0.58 -18.26 5.27
C ASN A 148 -0.85 -17.72 5.18
N ALA A 149 -1.04 -16.54 4.58
CA ALA A 149 -2.34 -15.93 4.40
C ALA A 149 -3.26 -16.80 3.52
N GLN A 150 -2.73 -17.37 2.44
CA GLN A 150 -3.52 -18.27 1.59
C GLN A 150 -4.02 -19.48 2.37
N GLN A 151 -3.14 -20.15 3.11
CA GLN A 151 -3.53 -21.34 3.91
C GLN A 151 -4.56 -21.00 4.99
N VAL A 152 -4.37 -19.86 5.67
CA VAL A 152 -5.31 -19.41 6.72
C VAL A 152 -6.66 -19.02 6.10
N ALA A 153 -6.65 -18.31 4.96
CA ALA A 153 -7.88 -17.91 4.28
C ALA A 153 -8.70 -19.13 3.80
N GLU A 154 -8.03 -20.14 3.22
CA GLU A 154 -8.66 -21.40 2.81
C GLU A 154 -9.25 -22.16 4.01
N TRP A 155 -8.53 -22.21 5.12
CA TRP A 155 -9.03 -22.81 6.34
C TRP A 155 -10.24 -22.06 6.93
N LEU A 156 -10.18 -20.73 6.95
CA LEU A 156 -11.28 -19.89 7.39
C LEU A 156 -12.51 -20.06 6.51
N GLU A 157 -12.34 -20.13 5.19
CA GLU A 157 -13.45 -20.31 4.24
C GLU A 157 -14.16 -21.65 4.44
N ALA A 158 -13.42 -22.69 4.81
CA ALA A 158 -13.96 -24.01 5.11
C ALA A 158 -14.54 -24.16 6.52
N ASN A 159 -14.37 -23.17 7.41
CA ASN A 159 -14.76 -23.26 8.80
C ASN A 159 -16.23 -22.87 9.00
N GLU A 160 -17.02 -23.76 9.60
CA GLU A 160 -18.45 -23.55 9.84
C GLU A 160 -18.80 -22.36 10.73
N GLN A 161 -17.87 -21.89 11.58
CA GLN A 161 -18.06 -20.73 12.47
C GLN A 161 -17.80 -19.41 11.76
N VAL A 162 -17.23 -19.43 10.56
CA VAL A 162 -16.92 -18.24 9.75
C VAL A 162 -18.10 -17.94 8.83
N ALA A 163 -18.53 -16.69 8.82
CA ALA A 163 -19.64 -16.23 7.99
C ALA A 163 -19.16 -15.82 6.58
N TRP A 164 -17.99 -15.20 6.50
CA TRP A 164 -17.39 -14.74 5.26
C TRP A 164 -15.87 -14.55 5.41
N VAL A 165 -15.15 -14.71 4.32
CA VAL A 165 -13.71 -14.38 4.20
C VAL A 165 -13.51 -13.46 3.01
N ASN A 166 -12.81 -12.36 3.21
CA ASN A 166 -12.44 -11.46 2.15
C ASN A 166 -10.91 -11.45 1.99
N PHE A 167 -10.44 -12.21 1.02
CA PHE A 167 -9.04 -12.36 0.68
C PHE A 167 -8.90 -12.58 -0.84
N PRO A 168 -8.23 -11.68 -1.58
CA PRO A 168 -8.20 -11.74 -3.04
C PRO A 168 -7.48 -12.97 -3.63
N GLY A 169 -6.75 -13.72 -2.81
CA GLY A 169 -6.12 -14.98 -3.20
C GLY A 169 -7.08 -16.18 -3.26
N LEU A 170 -8.32 -16.06 -2.75
CA LEU A 170 -9.33 -17.10 -2.83
C LEU A 170 -10.06 -17.05 -4.18
N LYS A 171 -10.26 -18.21 -4.81
CA LYS A 171 -11.00 -18.31 -6.10
C LYS A 171 -12.45 -17.83 -6.00
N SER A 172 -13.06 -17.87 -4.84
CA SER A 172 -14.39 -17.36 -4.54
C SER A 172 -14.47 -15.84 -4.48
N ASN A 173 -13.33 -15.15 -4.34
CA ASN A 173 -13.29 -13.71 -4.19
C ASN A 173 -13.50 -13.02 -5.53
N LYS A 174 -14.35 -11.99 -5.57
CA LYS A 174 -14.68 -11.22 -6.78
C LYS A 174 -13.49 -10.53 -7.44
N TYR A 175 -12.39 -10.35 -6.72
CA TYR A 175 -11.16 -9.72 -7.21
C TYR A 175 -10.08 -10.75 -7.58
N TYR A 176 -10.38 -12.04 -7.54
CA TYR A 176 -9.38 -13.09 -7.79
C TYR A 176 -8.65 -12.90 -9.13
N GLU A 177 -9.39 -12.68 -10.21
CA GLU A 177 -8.81 -12.51 -11.55
C GLU A 177 -7.89 -11.28 -11.64
N LEU A 178 -8.30 -10.14 -11.04
CA LEU A 178 -7.44 -8.96 -10.96
C LEU A 178 -6.20 -9.21 -10.08
N ALA A 179 -6.36 -9.95 -9.00
CA ALA A 179 -5.25 -10.33 -8.14
C ALA A 179 -4.25 -11.21 -8.90
N GLN A 180 -4.73 -12.20 -9.66
CA GLN A 180 -3.84 -13.03 -10.50
C GLN A 180 -3.15 -12.22 -11.60
N LYS A 181 -3.82 -11.22 -12.17
CA LYS A 181 -3.22 -10.34 -13.18
C LYS A 181 -2.08 -9.50 -12.62
N TYR A 182 -2.30 -8.80 -11.51
CA TYR A 182 -1.36 -7.82 -10.97
C TYR A 182 -0.37 -8.39 -9.97
N MET A 183 -0.72 -9.48 -9.30
CA MET A 183 0.01 -10.09 -8.19
C MET A 183 0.02 -11.63 -8.29
N PRO A 184 0.53 -12.20 -9.40
CA PRO A 184 0.43 -13.65 -9.64
C PRO A 184 1.18 -14.50 -8.62
N ASN A 185 2.15 -13.92 -7.91
CA ASN A 185 2.97 -14.62 -6.92
C ASN A 185 2.45 -14.49 -5.48
N GLY A 186 1.27 -13.87 -5.30
CA GLY A 186 0.64 -13.66 -4.00
C GLY A 186 0.24 -12.20 -3.77
N THR A 187 -0.79 -11.98 -2.96
CA THR A 187 -1.36 -10.65 -2.74
C THR A 187 -0.71 -9.91 -1.56
N CYS A 188 -0.92 -10.42 -0.35
CA CYS A 188 -0.36 -9.88 0.89
C CYS A 188 -0.59 -10.88 2.05
N GLY A 189 -0.23 -10.47 3.27
CA GLY A 189 -0.46 -11.24 4.50
C GLY A 189 -1.69 -10.79 5.29
N VAL A 190 -2.60 -9.99 4.71
CA VAL A 190 -3.79 -9.46 5.41
C VAL A 190 -5.03 -10.17 4.93
N ILE A 191 -5.87 -10.62 5.88
CA ILE A 191 -7.14 -11.31 5.65
C ILE A 191 -8.21 -10.57 6.45
N ALA A 192 -9.35 -10.27 5.85
CA ALA A 192 -10.53 -9.83 6.56
C ALA A 192 -11.57 -10.96 6.58
N PHE A 193 -12.17 -11.22 7.73
CA PHE A 193 -13.20 -12.24 7.85
C PHE A 193 -14.20 -11.90 8.98
N GLY A 194 -15.38 -12.49 8.91
CA GLY A 194 -16.41 -12.35 9.93
C GLY A 194 -16.83 -13.68 10.50
N LEU A 195 -17.05 -13.72 11.82
CA LEU A 195 -17.62 -14.87 12.49
C LEU A 195 -19.16 -14.90 12.38
N LYS A 196 -19.75 -16.08 12.42
CA LYS A 196 -21.18 -16.22 12.66
C LYS A 196 -21.48 -15.88 14.12
N GLY A 197 -22.40 -14.92 14.33
CA GLY A 197 -22.75 -14.47 15.68
C GLY A 197 -22.83 -12.96 15.78
N SER A 198 -22.74 -12.48 17.00
CA SER A 198 -22.84 -11.07 17.36
C SER A 198 -21.45 -10.38 17.40
N ARG A 199 -21.46 -9.07 17.62
CA ARG A 199 -20.24 -8.30 17.90
C ARG A 199 -19.54 -8.80 19.17
N GLU A 200 -20.31 -9.17 20.17
CA GLU A 200 -19.81 -9.70 21.44
C GLU A 200 -19.08 -11.03 21.25
N ASP A 201 -19.53 -11.86 20.29
CA ASP A 201 -18.83 -13.10 19.94
C ASP A 201 -17.47 -12.81 19.28
N ALA A 202 -17.40 -11.81 18.42
CA ALA A 202 -16.14 -11.37 17.80
C ALA A 202 -15.17 -10.81 18.86
N ILE A 203 -15.65 -9.99 19.80
CA ILE A 203 -14.84 -9.48 20.91
C ILE A 203 -14.32 -10.64 21.75
N ARG A 204 -15.18 -11.57 22.14
CA ARG A 204 -14.82 -12.76 22.92
C ARG A 204 -13.79 -13.62 22.19
N PHE A 205 -13.93 -13.79 20.88
CA PHE A 205 -12.93 -14.49 20.08
C PHE A 205 -11.56 -13.83 20.20
N MET A 206 -11.48 -12.49 20.02
CA MET A 206 -10.22 -11.77 20.08
C MET A 206 -9.60 -11.79 21.47
N ASP A 207 -10.41 -11.61 22.53
CA ASP A 207 -9.94 -11.61 23.93
C ASP A 207 -9.38 -12.98 24.34
N ASN A 208 -9.77 -14.05 23.67
CA ASN A 208 -9.27 -15.41 23.91
C ASN A 208 -8.07 -15.82 23.06
N LEU A 209 -7.57 -14.95 22.16
CA LEU A 209 -6.37 -15.22 21.40
C LEU A 209 -5.15 -15.29 22.33
N LYS A 210 -4.34 -16.35 22.20
CA LYS A 210 -3.16 -16.56 23.07
C LYS A 210 -1.85 -16.23 22.36
N MET A 211 -1.77 -16.55 21.07
CA MET A 211 -0.56 -16.35 20.28
C MET A 211 -0.62 -15.07 19.42
N ILE A 212 -1.81 -14.67 19.01
CA ILE A 212 -2.05 -13.54 18.13
C ILE A 212 -2.26 -12.29 18.98
N CYS A 213 -1.41 -11.27 18.79
CA CYS A 213 -1.51 -10.02 19.53
C CYS A 213 -2.57 -9.09 18.93
N ILE A 214 -3.33 -8.42 19.80
CA ILE A 214 -4.21 -7.31 19.41
C ILE A 214 -3.33 -6.04 19.36
N VAL A 215 -3.33 -5.36 18.21
CA VAL A 215 -2.44 -4.24 17.94
C VAL A 215 -3.15 -3.11 17.17
N THR A 216 -2.52 -1.95 17.06
CA THR A 216 -3.03 -0.81 16.30
C THR A 216 -2.41 -0.69 14.90
N HIS A 217 -1.50 -1.57 14.53
CA HIS A 217 -0.82 -1.60 13.23
C HIS A 217 -1.10 -2.91 12.48
N VAL A 218 -0.62 -3.02 11.24
CA VAL A 218 -0.70 -4.22 10.41
C VAL A 218 0.63 -4.45 9.70
N ALA A 219 0.80 -5.64 9.10
CA ALA A 219 1.92 -5.96 8.22
C ALA A 219 3.29 -6.00 8.94
N ASP A 220 3.27 -6.63 10.09
CA ASP A 220 4.44 -6.97 10.92
C ASP A 220 4.87 -8.43 10.63
N ALA A 221 6.05 -8.81 11.02
CA ALA A 221 6.54 -10.20 10.96
C ALA A 221 5.74 -11.15 11.88
N ARG A 222 5.09 -10.62 12.91
CA ARG A 222 4.24 -11.38 13.83
C ARG A 222 2.79 -11.41 13.34
N THR A 223 2.09 -12.49 13.65
CA THR A 223 0.64 -12.54 13.42
C THR A 223 -0.08 -11.63 14.43
N CYS A 224 -0.95 -10.77 13.93
CA CYS A 224 -1.68 -9.80 14.74
C CYS A 224 -3.11 -9.59 14.24
N VAL A 225 -3.97 -9.08 15.14
CA VAL A 225 -5.32 -8.60 14.82
C VAL A 225 -5.37 -7.10 15.10
N PRO A 226 -5.65 -6.25 14.11
CA PRO A 226 -5.74 -4.82 14.31
C PRO A 226 -7.01 -4.43 15.09
N VAL A 227 -6.86 -3.57 16.11
CA VAL A 227 -7.99 -3.05 16.90
C VAL A 227 -8.98 -2.25 16.06
N SER A 228 -8.52 -1.58 15.01
CA SER A 228 -9.38 -0.78 14.13
C SER A 228 -10.53 -1.56 13.49
N TYR A 229 -10.40 -2.88 13.38
CA TYR A 229 -11.46 -3.75 12.83
C TYR A 229 -12.47 -4.22 13.89
N THR A 230 -12.15 -4.06 15.16
CA THR A 230 -13.04 -4.45 16.28
C THR A 230 -14.13 -3.43 16.55
N HIS A 231 -13.90 -2.17 16.20
CA HIS A 231 -14.85 -1.09 16.36
C HIS A 231 -15.73 -0.86 15.13
N LEU A 232 -15.32 -1.39 13.99
CA LEU A 232 -16.11 -1.41 12.79
C LEU A 232 -16.92 -2.71 12.78
N THR A 233 -18.08 -2.68 13.41
CA THR A 233 -19.17 -3.46 12.88
C THR A 233 -19.41 -2.92 11.49
N LEU A 234 -18.72 -3.50 10.52
CA LEU A 234 -19.10 -3.24 9.15
C LEU A 234 -20.48 -3.83 9.00
N PRO A 235 -21.49 -3.01 8.72
CA PRO A 235 -22.71 -3.56 8.20
C PRO A 235 -22.29 -4.34 6.96
N THR A 236 -22.62 -5.58 6.93
CA THR A 236 -22.74 -6.36 5.73
C THR A 236 -23.43 -5.53 4.67
N ILE A 237 -22.74 -5.16 3.64
CA ILE A 237 -23.35 -4.82 2.36
C ILE A 237 -22.79 -5.78 1.33
#